data_562749888e2ec40a5d372fea0f99c5bb
#
_entry.id   562749888e2ec40a5d372fea0f99c5bb
#
_cell.length_a   1.000
_cell.length_b   1.000
_cell.length_c   1.000
_cell.angle_alpha   90.00
_cell.angle_beta   90.00
_cell.angle_gamma   90.00
#
_symmetry.space_group_name_H-M   'P 1'
#
loop_
_entity.id
_entity.type
_entity.pdbx_description
1 polymer ?
#
loop_
_entity_poly.entity_id
_entity_poly.type
_entity_poly.pdbx_seq_one_letter_code
_entity_poly.pdbx_strand_id
1 'polypeptide(L)'
;MAATSAEIEIFTGLPAPAPPRPRVLLVGAALASGSVAMVLGTLVAIYARLRSDVIAGGDAWVPEGGVIQLTSGNMGMVTLIMSAVTVAWFVYSLRNDDRPHAYLAAGLSILLGVAYIPTVVYGWQQLGLGAADTPQALMIFAITGLHVALVGVGLLFLAVMGFRALGGQLTGRAAEGANAAALFWYVTVALYAVVWYAITIVK
;
A
#
# COMPACT_ATOMS: atom_id res chain seq x y z
N MET A 1 -23.12 36.39 19.12
CA MET A 1 -22.87 36.79 17.71
C MET A 1 -21.40 36.60 17.45
N ALA A 2 -21.02 35.70 16.56
CA ALA A 2 -19.63 35.56 16.19
C ALA A 2 -19.27 36.69 15.22
N ALA A 3 -18.26 37.50 15.56
CA ALA A 3 -17.75 38.54 14.67
C ALA A 3 -17.26 37.92 13.35
N THR A 4 -17.59 38.54 12.22
CA THR A 4 -17.10 38.07 10.91
C THR A 4 -15.60 38.31 10.78
N SER A 5 -14.90 37.53 9.96
CA SER A 5 -13.46 37.68 9.74
C SER A 5 -13.06 39.12 9.36
N ALA A 6 -13.93 39.83 8.63
CA ALA A 6 -13.73 41.23 8.26
C ALA A 6 -13.80 42.19 9.47
N GLU A 7 -14.68 41.92 10.44
CA GLU A 7 -14.78 42.73 11.68
C GLU A 7 -13.54 42.53 12.55
N ILE A 8 -12.98 41.31 12.59
CA ILE A 8 -11.76 41.03 13.35
C ILE A 8 -10.56 41.77 12.70
N GLU A 9 -10.50 41.83 11.38
CA GLU A 9 -9.44 42.52 10.63
C GLU A 9 -9.43 44.04 10.91
N ILE A 10 -10.63 44.66 10.99
CA ILE A 10 -10.77 46.09 11.31
C ILE A 10 -10.34 46.40 12.73
N PHE A 11 -10.60 45.48 13.70
CA PHE A 11 -10.30 45.72 15.12
C PHE A 11 -8.88 45.36 15.53
N THR A 12 -8.22 44.41 14.86
CA THR A 12 -6.90 43.91 15.29
C THR A 12 -5.75 44.33 14.37
N GLY A 13 -6.03 44.83 13.15
CA GLY A 13 -5.03 45.13 12.14
C GLY A 13 -4.22 43.90 11.68
N LEU A 14 -4.65 42.70 12.06
CA LEU A 14 -4.01 41.44 11.65
C LEU A 14 -4.61 40.98 10.32
N PRO A 15 -3.80 40.44 9.41
CA PRO A 15 -4.30 39.90 8.15
C PRO A 15 -5.27 38.74 8.42
N ALA A 16 -6.34 38.67 7.62
CA ALA A 16 -7.32 37.58 7.71
C ALA A 16 -6.64 36.20 7.68
N PRO A 17 -7.06 35.24 8.51
CA PRO A 17 -6.50 33.90 8.50
C PRO A 17 -6.64 33.29 7.11
N ALA A 18 -5.55 32.73 6.58
CA ALA A 18 -5.56 32.11 5.27
C ALA A 18 -6.62 30.99 5.22
N PRO A 19 -7.43 30.92 4.14
CA PRO A 19 -8.47 29.89 4.01
C PRO A 19 -7.87 28.49 4.11
N PRO A 20 -8.60 27.52 4.68
CA PRO A 20 -8.11 26.15 4.79
C PRO A 20 -7.84 25.58 3.40
N ARG A 21 -6.62 25.04 3.18
CA ARG A 21 -6.26 24.44 1.90
C ARG A 21 -7.05 23.14 1.70
N PRO A 22 -7.70 22.94 0.52
CA PRO A 22 -8.42 21.71 0.24
C PRO A 22 -7.47 20.52 0.24
N ARG A 23 -7.87 19.40 0.87
CA ARG A 23 -7.07 18.15 0.97
C ARG A 23 -7.16 17.31 -0.31
N VAL A 24 -6.82 17.90 -1.45
CA VAL A 24 -7.00 17.31 -2.78
C VAL A 24 -6.18 16.01 -2.94
N LEU A 25 -4.94 16.02 -2.45
CA LEU A 25 -4.04 14.86 -2.59
C LEU A 25 -4.51 13.68 -1.74
N LEU A 26 -5.00 13.94 -0.54
CA LEU A 26 -5.54 12.90 0.33
C LEU A 26 -6.82 12.28 -0.26
N VAL A 27 -7.72 13.10 -0.80
CA VAL A 27 -8.93 12.61 -1.47
C VAL A 27 -8.59 11.81 -2.72
N GLY A 28 -7.64 12.30 -3.54
CA GLY A 28 -7.16 11.58 -4.71
C GLY A 28 -6.54 10.22 -4.34
N ALA A 29 -5.72 10.17 -3.29
CA ALA A 29 -5.15 8.92 -2.80
C ALA A 29 -6.23 7.95 -2.27
N ALA A 30 -7.26 8.45 -1.60
CA ALA A 30 -8.37 7.63 -1.12
C ALA A 30 -9.18 7.02 -2.29
N LEU A 31 -9.49 7.82 -3.32
CA LEU A 31 -10.18 7.33 -4.51
C LEU A 31 -9.33 6.30 -5.28
N ALA A 32 -8.04 6.59 -5.48
CA ALA A 32 -7.11 5.65 -6.10
C ALA A 32 -7.06 4.34 -5.30
N SER A 33 -6.91 4.41 -3.98
CA SER A 33 -6.90 3.24 -3.09
C SER A 33 -8.20 2.42 -3.19
N GLY A 34 -9.35 3.07 -3.24
CA GLY A 34 -10.64 2.41 -3.45
C GLY A 34 -10.72 1.69 -4.80
N SER A 35 -10.27 2.35 -5.88
CA SER A 35 -10.25 1.75 -7.22
C SER A 35 -9.36 0.51 -7.28
N VAL A 36 -8.17 0.57 -6.72
CA VAL A 36 -7.23 -0.57 -6.68
C VAL A 36 -7.80 -1.72 -5.85
N ALA A 37 -8.44 -1.40 -4.70
CA ALA A 37 -9.08 -2.40 -3.86
C ALA A 37 -10.20 -3.13 -4.61
N MET A 38 -10.99 -2.43 -5.42
CA MET A 38 -12.02 -3.04 -6.25
C MET A 38 -11.42 -3.97 -7.31
N VAL A 39 -10.37 -3.52 -8.03
CA VAL A 39 -9.72 -4.34 -9.06
C VAL A 39 -9.12 -5.61 -8.47
N LEU A 40 -8.32 -5.48 -7.39
CA LEU A 40 -7.70 -6.64 -6.76
C LEU A 40 -8.74 -7.54 -6.11
N GLY A 41 -9.77 -6.97 -5.46
CA GLY A 41 -10.88 -7.72 -4.88
C GLY A 41 -11.65 -8.54 -5.93
N THR A 42 -11.87 -7.99 -7.12
CA THR A 42 -12.48 -8.70 -8.24
C THR A 42 -11.62 -9.89 -8.70
N LEU A 43 -10.31 -9.71 -8.83
CA LEU A 43 -9.40 -10.81 -9.19
C LEU A 43 -9.40 -11.91 -8.12
N VAL A 44 -9.40 -11.54 -6.83
CA VAL A 44 -9.50 -12.52 -5.73
C VAL A 44 -10.84 -13.25 -5.75
N ALA A 45 -11.94 -12.56 -6.07
CA ALA A 45 -13.26 -13.20 -6.21
C ALA A 45 -13.30 -14.19 -7.37
N ILE A 46 -12.72 -13.85 -8.53
CA ILE A 46 -12.58 -14.75 -9.68
C ILE A 46 -11.72 -15.97 -9.30
N TYR A 47 -10.61 -15.75 -8.59
CA TYR A 47 -9.75 -16.81 -8.07
C TYR A 47 -10.52 -17.77 -7.16
N ALA A 48 -11.28 -17.22 -6.20
CA ALA A 48 -12.09 -18.03 -5.27
C ALA A 48 -13.17 -18.82 -5.99
N ARG A 49 -13.81 -18.24 -7.01
CA ARG A 49 -14.80 -18.92 -7.85
C ARG A 49 -14.16 -20.05 -8.65
N LEU A 50 -13.06 -19.79 -9.34
CA LEU A 50 -12.33 -20.81 -10.10
C LEU A 50 -11.90 -21.99 -9.20
N ARG A 51 -11.39 -21.66 -7.99
CA ARG A 51 -11.02 -22.67 -7.01
C ARG A 51 -12.22 -23.53 -6.60
N SER A 52 -13.37 -22.91 -6.31
CA SER A 52 -14.59 -23.61 -5.95
C SER A 52 -15.04 -24.58 -7.05
N ASP A 53 -14.98 -24.14 -8.31
CA ASP A 53 -15.40 -24.95 -9.46
C ASP A 53 -14.46 -26.16 -9.69
N VAL A 54 -13.15 -25.97 -9.57
CA VAL A 54 -12.15 -27.05 -9.68
C VAL A 54 -12.35 -28.11 -8.59
N ILE A 55 -12.50 -27.67 -7.34
CA ILE A 55 -12.72 -28.61 -6.21
C ILE A 55 -14.07 -29.34 -6.34
N ALA A 56 -15.11 -28.64 -6.78
CA ALA A 56 -16.42 -29.26 -7.01
C ALA A 56 -16.38 -30.30 -8.14
N GLY A 57 -15.46 -30.14 -9.11
CA GLY A 57 -15.17 -31.12 -10.16
C GLY A 57 -14.42 -32.38 -9.67
N GLY A 58 -13.91 -32.36 -8.43
CA GLY A 58 -13.12 -33.45 -7.84
C GLY A 58 -11.62 -33.33 -8.04
N ASP A 59 -11.15 -32.24 -8.66
CA ASP A 59 -9.74 -32.00 -8.92
C ASP A 59 -9.05 -31.26 -7.76
N ALA A 60 -7.72 -31.46 -7.63
CA ALA A 60 -6.93 -30.70 -6.70
C ALA A 60 -6.78 -29.25 -7.19
N TRP A 61 -6.87 -28.28 -6.25
CA TRP A 61 -6.69 -26.88 -6.60
C TRP A 61 -5.30 -26.56 -7.14
N VAL A 62 -4.26 -27.09 -6.48
CA VAL A 62 -2.87 -26.95 -6.95
C VAL A 62 -2.60 -28.12 -7.91
N PRO A 63 -2.31 -27.84 -9.20
CA PRO A 63 -2.05 -28.89 -10.18
C PRO A 63 -0.80 -29.72 -9.80
N GLU A 64 -0.69 -30.91 -10.38
CA GLU A 64 0.49 -31.76 -10.19
C GLU A 64 1.77 -31.02 -10.59
N GLY A 65 2.80 -31.10 -9.75
CA GLY A 65 4.06 -30.38 -9.91
C GLY A 65 4.07 -28.96 -9.34
N GLY A 66 2.92 -28.40 -8.97
CA GLY A 66 2.81 -27.09 -8.37
C GLY A 66 2.94 -27.12 -6.84
N VAL A 67 3.62 -26.12 -6.26
CA VAL A 67 3.75 -25.95 -4.79
C VAL A 67 3.56 -24.50 -4.39
N ILE A 68 2.54 -24.21 -3.59
CA ILE A 68 2.37 -22.89 -2.98
C ILE A 68 3.14 -22.85 -1.65
N GLN A 69 4.22 -22.08 -1.62
CA GLN A 69 5.11 -21.94 -0.48
C GLN A 69 4.52 -21.02 0.59
N LEU A 70 4.31 -21.55 1.80
CA LEU A 70 3.85 -20.77 2.96
C LEU A 70 4.91 -19.75 3.41
N THR A 71 6.21 -20.12 3.30
CA THR A 71 7.32 -19.29 3.77
C THR A 71 7.39 -17.95 3.05
N SER A 72 7.30 -17.94 1.71
CA SER A 72 7.38 -16.70 0.92
C SER A 72 6.22 -15.75 1.24
N GLY A 73 5.00 -16.29 1.37
CA GLY A 73 3.83 -15.51 1.75
C GLY A 73 3.94 -14.89 3.14
N ASN A 74 4.39 -15.68 4.12
CA ASN A 74 4.57 -15.20 5.49
C ASN A 74 5.70 -14.14 5.61
N MET A 75 6.83 -14.35 4.92
CA MET A 75 7.91 -13.36 4.89
C MET A 75 7.42 -12.05 4.27
N GLY A 76 6.68 -12.11 3.16
CA GLY A 76 6.06 -10.93 2.54
C GLY A 76 5.13 -10.20 3.50
N MET A 77 4.26 -10.93 4.23
CA MET A 77 3.34 -10.37 5.21
C MET A 77 4.07 -9.62 6.33
N VAL A 78 5.05 -10.27 6.97
CA VAL A 78 5.82 -9.66 8.06
C VAL A 78 6.56 -8.42 7.57
N THR A 79 7.19 -8.49 6.39
CA THR A 79 7.94 -7.37 5.79
C THR A 79 7.02 -6.16 5.54
N LEU A 80 5.84 -6.39 4.96
CA LEU A 80 4.87 -5.30 4.70
C LEU A 80 4.26 -4.73 5.98
N ILE A 81 3.95 -5.55 7.00
CA ILE A 81 3.48 -5.05 8.30
C ILE A 81 4.56 -4.17 8.95
N MET A 82 5.82 -4.61 8.94
CA MET A 82 6.92 -3.80 9.47
C MET A 82 7.06 -2.48 8.70
N SER A 83 6.89 -2.50 7.38
CA SER A 83 6.92 -1.29 6.57
C SER A 83 5.76 -0.33 6.90
N ALA A 84 4.58 -0.84 7.22
CA ALA A 84 3.45 -0.01 7.63
C ALA A 84 3.75 0.70 8.97
N VAL A 85 4.40 0.02 9.91
CA VAL A 85 4.85 0.63 11.18
C VAL A 85 5.87 1.75 10.92
N THR A 86 6.84 1.52 10.03
CA THR A 86 7.83 2.57 9.71
C THR A 86 7.23 3.74 8.95
N VAL A 87 6.21 3.53 8.10
CA VAL A 87 5.44 4.62 7.46
C VAL A 87 4.66 5.42 8.51
N ALA A 88 4.07 4.76 9.53
CA ALA A 88 3.42 5.47 10.63
C ALA A 88 4.43 6.35 11.39
N TRP A 89 5.62 5.81 11.65
CA TRP A 89 6.71 6.56 12.27
C TRP A 89 7.16 7.76 11.41
N PHE A 90 7.28 7.59 10.10
CA PHE A 90 7.58 8.69 9.16
C PHE A 90 6.58 9.84 9.28
N VAL A 91 5.28 9.55 9.22
CA VAL A 91 4.22 10.56 9.34
C VAL A 91 4.23 11.21 10.73
N TYR A 92 4.42 10.43 11.79
CA TYR A 92 4.51 10.93 13.16
C TYR A 92 5.68 11.90 13.34
N SER A 93 6.87 11.53 12.87
CA SER A 93 8.07 12.37 12.95
C SER A 93 7.90 13.68 12.18
N LEU A 94 7.29 13.64 10.97
CA LEU A 94 6.99 14.86 10.21
C LEU A 94 6.03 15.80 10.95
N ARG A 95 5.02 15.26 11.64
CA ARG A 95 4.06 16.07 12.40
C ARG A 95 4.69 16.76 13.61
N ASN A 96 5.74 16.19 14.17
CA ASN A 96 6.49 16.73 15.30
C ASN A 96 7.73 17.54 14.86
N ASP A 97 7.88 17.81 13.55
CA ASP A 97 9.03 18.49 12.95
C ASP A 97 10.39 17.82 13.28
N ASP A 98 10.36 16.51 13.60
CA ASP A 98 11.54 15.68 13.87
C ASP A 98 12.09 15.12 12.57
N ARG A 99 12.91 15.92 11.89
CA ARG A 99 13.46 15.62 10.58
C ARG A 99 14.38 14.41 10.54
N PRO A 100 15.35 14.23 11.49
CA PRO A 100 16.23 13.06 11.45
C PRO A 100 15.47 11.74 11.49
N HIS A 101 14.50 11.60 12.39
CA HIS A 101 13.68 10.39 12.49
C HIS A 101 12.74 10.23 11.29
N ALA A 102 12.23 11.32 10.71
CA ALA A 102 11.43 11.25 9.49
C ALA A 102 12.24 10.68 8.31
N TYR A 103 13.50 11.10 8.13
CA TYR A 103 14.36 10.59 7.06
C TYR A 103 14.71 9.12 7.26
N LEU A 104 15.06 8.74 8.49
CA LEU A 104 15.35 7.35 8.84
C LEU A 104 14.13 6.46 8.58
N ALA A 105 12.96 6.89 9.04
CA ALA A 105 11.71 6.13 8.89
C ALA A 105 11.30 6.01 7.41
N ALA A 106 11.44 7.07 6.60
CA ALA A 106 11.18 7.02 5.17
C ALA A 106 12.11 6.02 4.46
N GLY A 107 13.43 6.11 4.74
CA GLY A 107 14.42 5.20 4.18
C GLY A 107 14.15 3.74 4.53
N LEU A 108 13.81 3.47 5.79
CA LEU A 108 13.50 2.12 6.27
C LEU A 108 12.19 1.60 5.64
N SER A 109 11.18 2.44 5.47
CA SER A 109 9.92 2.07 4.81
C SER A 109 10.15 1.65 3.36
N ILE A 110 10.96 2.43 2.62
CA ILE A 110 11.32 2.13 1.24
C ILE A 110 12.13 0.82 1.18
N LEU A 111 13.12 0.64 2.04
CA LEU A 111 13.94 -0.56 2.10
C LEU A 111 13.08 -1.81 2.33
N LEU A 112 12.17 -1.79 3.29
CA LEU A 112 11.26 -2.89 3.59
C LEU A 112 10.29 -3.15 2.43
N GLY A 113 9.75 -2.11 1.80
CA GLY A 113 8.89 -2.26 0.64
C GLY A 113 9.62 -2.87 -0.56
N VAL A 114 10.88 -2.49 -0.81
CA VAL A 114 11.73 -3.12 -1.83
C VAL A 114 12.05 -4.57 -1.45
N ALA A 115 12.32 -4.86 -0.17
CA ALA A 115 12.62 -6.21 0.31
C ALA A 115 11.42 -7.18 0.18
N TYR A 116 10.20 -6.68 0.06
CA TYR A 116 9.03 -7.50 -0.25
C TYR A 116 9.08 -8.12 -1.65
N ILE A 117 9.59 -7.41 -2.66
CA ILE A 117 9.58 -7.86 -4.06
C ILE A 117 10.29 -9.20 -4.25
N PRO A 118 11.52 -9.41 -3.72
CA PRO A 118 12.20 -10.71 -3.79
C PRO A 118 11.40 -11.86 -3.16
N THR A 119 10.59 -11.61 -2.13
CA THR A 119 9.80 -12.67 -1.50
C THR A 119 8.73 -13.21 -2.45
N VAL A 120 8.11 -12.34 -3.25
CA VAL A 120 7.13 -12.74 -4.28
C VAL A 120 7.82 -13.46 -5.43
N VAL A 121 8.93 -12.92 -5.94
CA VAL A 121 9.71 -13.55 -7.02
C VAL A 121 10.17 -14.95 -6.60
N TYR A 122 10.65 -15.11 -5.36
CA TYR A 122 10.99 -16.42 -4.82
C TYR A 122 9.74 -17.35 -4.79
N GLY A 123 8.58 -16.85 -4.38
CA GLY A 123 7.33 -17.61 -4.43
C GLY A 123 6.99 -18.11 -5.83
N TRP A 124 7.17 -17.26 -6.85
CA TRP A 124 6.96 -17.65 -8.27
C TRP A 124 7.96 -18.73 -8.72
N GLN A 125 9.22 -18.62 -8.35
CA GLN A 125 10.24 -19.64 -8.69
C GLN A 125 9.94 -21.00 -8.04
N GLN A 126 9.38 -20.97 -6.82
CA GLN A 126 9.03 -22.20 -6.09
C GLN A 126 7.69 -22.80 -6.51
N LEU A 127 6.86 -22.04 -7.24
CA LEU A 127 5.53 -22.54 -7.68
C LEU A 127 5.66 -23.77 -8.61
N GLY A 128 6.77 -23.88 -9.34
CA GLY A 128 7.02 -25.01 -10.25
C GLY A 128 6.21 -24.99 -11.54
N LEU A 129 5.37 -23.96 -11.74
CA LEU A 129 4.48 -23.76 -12.90
C LEU A 129 4.74 -22.39 -13.52
N GLY A 130 4.69 -22.32 -14.84
CA GLY A 130 4.67 -21.07 -15.59
C GLY A 130 3.28 -20.42 -15.57
N ALA A 131 3.24 -19.11 -15.79
CA ALA A 131 1.97 -18.36 -15.79
C ALA A 131 0.96 -18.83 -16.86
N ALA A 132 1.43 -19.41 -17.96
CA ALA A 132 0.60 -19.89 -19.07
C ALA A 132 0.25 -21.39 -18.97
N ASP A 133 0.77 -22.12 -17.98
CA ASP A 133 0.63 -23.58 -17.93
C ASP A 133 -0.77 -24.00 -17.51
N THR A 134 -1.37 -23.26 -16.59
CA THR A 134 -2.73 -23.55 -16.09
C THR A 134 -3.49 -22.27 -15.72
N PRO A 135 -4.84 -22.28 -15.76
CA PRO A 135 -5.66 -21.15 -15.31
C PRO A 135 -5.37 -20.75 -13.85
N GLN A 136 -5.08 -21.75 -12.99
CA GLN A 136 -4.75 -21.54 -11.59
C GLN A 136 -3.44 -20.77 -11.43
N ALA A 137 -2.37 -21.19 -12.14
CA ALA A 137 -1.09 -20.50 -12.17
C ALA A 137 -1.25 -19.07 -12.70
N LEU A 138 -1.99 -18.88 -13.82
CA LEU A 138 -2.26 -17.57 -14.37
C LEU A 138 -2.87 -16.62 -13.34
N MET A 139 -3.87 -17.07 -12.58
CA MET A 139 -4.52 -16.26 -11.56
C MET A 139 -3.59 -15.90 -10.41
N ILE A 140 -2.75 -16.85 -9.95
CA ILE A 140 -1.74 -16.59 -8.92
C ILE A 140 -0.75 -15.51 -9.38
N PHE A 141 -0.20 -15.65 -10.59
CA PHE A 141 0.72 -14.66 -11.16
C PHE A 141 0.04 -13.30 -11.37
N ALA A 142 -1.20 -13.27 -11.86
CA ALA A 142 -1.94 -12.03 -12.10
C ALA A 142 -2.20 -11.26 -10.80
N ILE A 143 -2.70 -11.93 -9.75
CA ILE A 143 -3.03 -11.30 -8.46
C ILE A 143 -1.75 -10.81 -7.77
N THR A 144 -0.74 -11.67 -7.66
CA THR A 144 0.51 -11.32 -6.98
C THR A 144 1.32 -10.29 -7.78
N GLY A 145 1.33 -10.38 -9.10
CA GLY A 145 1.97 -9.42 -10.00
C GLY A 145 1.32 -8.03 -9.94
N LEU A 146 -0.01 -7.98 -9.95
CA LEU A 146 -0.73 -6.73 -9.74
C LEU A 146 -0.38 -6.13 -8.37
N HIS A 147 -0.34 -6.96 -7.31
CA HIS A 147 0.02 -6.46 -5.98
C HIS A 147 1.46 -5.91 -5.95
N VAL A 148 2.43 -6.58 -6.59
CA VAL A 148 3.80 -6.06 -6.73
C VAL A 148 3.82 -4.72 -7.45
N ALA A 149 3.02 -4.56 -8.51
CA ALA A 149 2.90 -3.28 -9.22
C ALA A 149 2.34 -2.18 -8.30
N LEU A 150 1.34 -2.48 -7.46
CA LEU A 150 0.81 -1.56 -6.47
C LEU A 150 1.84 -1.15 -5.41
N VAL A 151 2.62 -2.10 -4.92
CA VAL A 151 3.75 -1.82 -4.03
C VAL A 151 4.75 -0.89 -4.73
N GLY A 152 5.06 -1.11 -6.01
CA GLY A 152 5.92 -0.24 -6.80
C GLY A 152 5.41 1.21 -6.89
N VAL A 153 4.12 1.38 -7.15
CA VAL A 153 3.45 2.71 -7.15
C VAL A 153 3.53 3.35 -5.76
N GLY A 154 3.24 2.59 -4.71
CA GLY A 154 3.33 3.06 -3.33
C GLY A 154 4.75 3.48 -2.92
N LEU A 155 5.76 2.69 -3.33
CA LEU A 155 7.18 3.02 -3.12
C LEU A 155 7.58 4.31 -3.82
N LEU A 156 7.14 4.50 -5.07
CA LEU A 156 7.37 5.74 -5.80
C LEU A 156 6.72 6.93 -5.07
N PHE A 157 5.50 6.78 -4.59
CA PHE A 157 4.81 7.82 -3.84
C PHE A 157 5.54 8.14 -2.53
N LEU A 158 5.95 7.12 -1.75
CA LEU A 158 6.74 7.30 -0.53
C LEU A 158 8.09 7.95 -0.82
N ALA A 159 8.79 7.56 -1.89
CA ALA A 159 10.06 8.15 -2.29
C ALA A 159 9.91 9.64 -2.63
N VAL A 160 8.90 10.01 -3.42
CA VAL A 160 8.61 11.42 -3.74
C VAL A 160 8.34 12.22 -2.46
N MET A 161 7.56 11.69 -1.52
CA MET A 161 7.30 12.37 -0.25
C MET A 161 8.55 12.43 0.64
N GLY A 162 9.38 11.40 0.65
CA GLY A 162 10.67 11.37 1.33
C GLY A 162 11.63 12.46 0.80
N PHE A 163 11.77 12.58 -0.52
CA PHE A 163 12.58 13.64 -1.14
C PHE A 163 12.04 15.05 -0.85
N ARG A 164 10.72 15.24 -0.84
CA ARG A 164 10.10 16.50 -0.46
C ARG A 164 10.32 16.84 1.02
N ALA A 165 10.35 15.82 1.89
CA ALA A 165 10.71 16.00 3.29
C ALA A 165 12.18 16.42 3.44
N LEU A 166 13.11 15.77 2.71
CA LEU A 166 14.53 16.15 2.66
C LEU A 166 14.71 17.61 2.18
N GLY A 167 13.95 18.04 1.17
CA GLY A 167 13.93 19.42 0.68
C GLY A 167 13.25 20.43 1.61
N GLY A 168 12.81 20.02 2.81
CA GLY A 168 12.15 20.90 3.77
C GLY A 168 10.75 21.38 3.38
N GLN A 169 10.14 20.78 2.33
CA GLN A 169 8.83 21.17 1.81
C GLN A 169 7.66 20.61 2.64
N LEU A 170 7.91 19.58 3.46
CA LEU A 170 6.93 18.97 4.33
C LEU A 170 7.23 19.40 5.77
N THR A 171 6.40 20.28 6.30
CA THR A 171 6.40 20.68 7.72
C THR A 171 5.11 20.17 8.39
N GLY A 172 5.03 20.18 9.72
CA GLY A 172 3.90 19.63 10.47
C GLY A 172 2.51 20.02 9.96
N ARG A 173 2.35 21.26 9.44
CA ARG A 173 1.11 21.76 8.82
C ARG A 173 0.95 21.41 7.33
N ALA A 174 2.04 21.06 6.63
CA ALA A 174 2.05 20.73 5.19
C ALA A 174 2.24 19.22 4.93
N ALA A 175 1.97 18.37 5.91
CA ALA A 175 2.16 16.91 5.83
C ALA A 175 1.08 16.17 5.04
N GLU A 176 0.18 16.86 4.31
CA GLU A 176 -0.91 16.23 3.54
C GLU A 176 -0.38 15.16 2.58
N GLY A 177 0.69 15.47 1.84
CA GLY A 177 1.28 14.53 0.90
C GLY A 177 1.79 13.26 1.57
N ALA A 178 2.43 13.37 2.74
CA ALA A 178 2.86 12.21 3.52
C ALA A 178 1.69 11.38 4.04
N ASN A 179 0.60 12.04 4.49
CA ASN A 179 -0.63 11.35 4.88
C ASN A 179 -1.29 10.61 3.71
N ALA A 180 -1.30 11.22 2.51
CA ALA A 180 -1.84 10.61 1.31
C ALA A 180 -1.02 9.37 0.89
N ALA A 181 0.31 9.46 0.91
CA ALA A 181 1.20 8.34 0.64
C ALA A 181 1.03 7.21 1.68
N ALA A 182 0.92 7.56 2.96
CA ALA A 182 0.67 6.61 4.03
C ALA A 182 -0.67 5.90 3.87
N LEU A 183 -1.75 6.62 3.53
CA LEU A 183 -3.06 6.04 3.27
C LEU A 183 -2.99 5.00 2.16
N PHE A 184 -2.41 5.36 1.01
CA PHE A 184 -2.24 4.43 -0.12
C PHE A 184 -1.42 3.21 0.30
N TRP A 185 -0.33 3.41 1.05
CA TRP A 185 0.52 2.32 1.54
C TRP A 185 -0.24 1.37 2.47
N TYR A 186 -0.99 1.89 3.44
CA TYR A 186 -1.77 1.05 4.36
C TYR A 186 -2.82 0.22 3.64
N VAL A 187 -3.50 0.80 2.65
CA VAL A 187 -4.45 0.04 1.82
C VAL A 187 -3.71 -1.05 1.04
N THR A 188 -2.55 -0.75 0.45
CA THR A 188 -1.74 -1.74 -0.26
C THR A 188 -1.32 -2.90 0.67
N VAL A 189 -0.88 -2.60 1.91
CA VAL A 189 -0.55 -3.63 2.90
C VAL A 189 -1.78 -4.45 3.33
N ALA A 190 -2.92 -3.80 3.54
CA ALA A 190 -4.17 -4.49 3.87
C ALA A 190 -4.65 -5.41 2.74
N LEU A 191 -4.50 -4.98 1.49
CA LEU A 191 -4.81 -5.79 0.32
C LEU A 191 -3.90 -7.02 0.22
N TYR A 192 -2.63 -6.90 0.63
CA TYR A 192 -1.77 -8.08 0.70
C TYR A 192 -2.29 -9.12 1.71
N ALA A 193 -2.85 -8.70 2.83
CA ALA A 193 -3.43 -9.64 3.78
C ALA A 193 -4.54 -10.49 3.14
N VAL A 194 -5.36 -9.88 2.27
CA VAL A 194 -6.39 -10.59 1.50
C VAL A 194 -5.76 -11.57 0.50
N VAL A 195 -4.75 -11.11 -0.25
CA VAL A 195 -4.01 -11.94 -1.22
C VAL A 195 -3.32 -13.12 -0.52
N TRP A 196 -2.62 -12.83 0.56
CA TRP A 196 -1.94 -13.85 1.37
C TRP A 196 -2.92 -14.89 1.90
N TYR A 197 -4.05 -14.47 2.45
CA TYR A 197 -5.07 -15.39 2.95
C TYR A 197 -5.61 -16.26 1.82
N ALA A 198 -6.03 -15.65 0.70
CA ALA A 198 -6.64 -16.36 -0.41
C ALA A 198 -5.69 -17.37 -1.08
N ILE A 199 -4.43 -16.99 -1.31
CA ILE A 199 -3.49 -17.81 -2.08
C ILE A 199 -2.69 -18.75 -1.16
N THR A 200 -2.29 -18.29 0.03
CA THR A 200 -1.32 -19.02 0.85
C THR A 200 -1.97 -19.86 1.93
N ILE A 201 -3.09 -19.40 2.52
CA ILE A 201 -3.77 -20.08 3.62
C ILE A 201 -4.89 -20.99 3.11
N VAL A 202 -5.73 -20.50 2.21
CA VAL A 202 -6.94 -21.24 1.73
C VAL A 202 -6.60 -22.24 0.62
N LYS A 203 -5.32 -22.35 0.19
CA LYS A 203 -4.82 -23.24 -0.88
C LYS A 203 -5.46 -24.64 -0.94
#